data_fff84d8eec03552fb913232099ed058b
#
_entry.id   fff84d8eec03552fb913232099ed058b
#
_cell.length_a   1.000
_cell.length_b   1.000
_cell.length_c   1.000
_cell.angle_alpha   90.00
_cell.angle_beta   90.00
_cell.angle_gamma   90.00
#
_symmetry.space_group_name_H-M   'P 1'
#
loop_
_entity.id
_entity.type
_entity.pdbx_description
1 polymer ?
#
loop_
_entity_poly.entity_id
_entity_poly.type
_entity_poly.pdbx_seq_one_letter_code
_entity_poly.pdbx_strand_id
1 'polypeptide(L)'
;MIELARKKKSSNNAPMQTFTARAKVVNLSDRDALLLGLLGFVATKLWNVANHHRRIVWNETGKIPGFAEQCRELKNNRWYRLLPSQSSQEILGEQDDSYRSWFSHRKNGDKKAHPPGFRKKDTLSTVTFKQNAFEMLPDNRVRLKLPKTYGTREIVLEYQLPPDVTLGKVQQVKLVYEPRTGNWYLHITYRVSVKYKETGNVMALDLGIVNIVAGLISDGFSFIVPGGELLALDRYFQKEKARCTRSTSRRCIELNTRWGRQRNHYLHVLSRWLVNLAIAHNVSVILVGELKGIRADKDWGDAGNQKLHAWPFSKIISLLTYKAALAGIRVVKVPEKSTSTTCPVCGRRVKKARVHRGLFVHCGVALNADLVGAHNILQRYLREAGLALPDRSGVVGALARPAVNLFVWRKATPLGREQGTFRQAA
;
A
#
# COMPACT_ATOMS: atom_id res chain seq x y z
N MET A 1 7.20 20.29 14.04
CA MET A 1 7.79 21.07 12.94
C MET A 1 7.52 20.31 11.66
N ILE A 2 6.65 20.84 10.81
CA ILE A 2 6.50 20.34 9.45
C ILE A 2 7.69 20.95 8.72
N GLU A 3 8.59 20.11 8.24
CA GLU A 3 9.72 20.52 7.42
C GLU A 3 9.16 21.01 6.08
N LEU A 4 8.89 22.31 6.00
CA LEU A 4 8.70 23.02 4.76
C LEU A 4 9.99 22.80 3.97
N ALA A 5 9.91 22.03 2.91
CA ALA A 5 11.02 21.71 2.04
C ALA A 5 11.75 23.01 1.68
N ARG A 6 12.91 23.25 2.28
CA ARG A 6 13.86 24.27 1.85
C ARG A 6 13.97 24.17 0.34
N LYS A 7 13.73 25.29 -0.36
CA LYS A 7 13.99 25.45 -1.79
C LYS A 7 15.43 24.99 -2.09
N LYS A 8 15.60 23.70 -2.38
CA LYS A 8 16.77 23.24 -3.10
C LYS A 8 16.62 23.79 -4.52
N LYS A 9 17.65 24.53 -4.96
CA LYS A 9 17.78 25.02 -6.35
C LYS A 9 17.28 23.92 -7.30
N SER A 10 16.34 24.29 -8.15
CA SER A 10 15.71 23.43 -9.13
C SER A 10 16.76 22.86 -10.09
N SER A 11 17.15 21.61 -9.88
CA SER A 11 17.53 20.81 -11.02
C SER A 11 16.22 20.52 -11.77
N ASN A 12 16.16 20.78 -13.06
CA ASN A 12 15.01 20.61 -13.95
C ASN A 12 14.52 19.15 -14.09
N ASN A 13 14.92 18.24 -13.20
CA ASN A 13 14.53 16.85 -13.21
C ASN A 13 13.39 16.63 -12.21
N ALA A 14 12.20 16.35 -12.73
CA ALA A 14 11.06 15.89 -11.93
C ALA A 14 11.47 14.69 -11.07
N PRO A 15 11.01 14.62 -9.80
CA PRO A 15 11.41 13.57 -8.88
C PRO A 15 11.03 12.19 -9.41
N MET A 16 12.03 11.29 -9.46
CA MET A 16 11.81 9.90 -9.85
C MET A 16 11.16 9.13 -8.70
N GLN A 17 10.03 8.53 -8.96
CA GLN A 17 9.36 7.64 -8.00
C GLN A 17 9.42 6.19 -8.47
N THR A 18 9.49 5.27 -7.49
CA THR A 18 9.57 3.83 -7.73
C THR A 18 8.22 3.18 -7.45
N PHE A 19 7.72 2.42 -8.41
CA PHE A 19 6.48 1.67 -8.33
C PHE A 19 6.73 0.19 -8.60
N THR A 20 5.80 -0.66 -8.16
CA THR A 20 5.82 -2.09 -8.46
C THR A 20 4.47 -2.51 -9.03
N ALA A 21 4.48 -3.05 -10.25
CA ALA A 21 3.34 -3.68 -10.88
C ALA A 21 3.38 -5.19 -10.63
N ARG A 22 2.21 -5.80 -10.36
CA ARG A 22 2.04 -7.24 -10.33
C ARG A 22 1.42 -7.68 -11.64
N ALA A 23 2.19 -8.39 -12.46
CA ALA A 23 1.77 -8.95 -13.74
C ALA A 23 1.58 -10.46 -13.62
N LYS A 24 0.54 -11.01 -14.22
CA LYS A 24 0.33 -12.47 -14.27
C LYS A 24 1.12 -13.05 -15.45
N VAL A 25 1.89 -14.11 -15.23
CA VAL A 25 2.49 -14.88 -16.32
C VAL A 25 1.37 -15.65 -17.03
N VAL A 26 1.35 -15.58 -18.35
CA VAL A 26 0.35 -16.22 -19.21
C VAL A 26 1.07 -17.09 -20.24
N ASN A 27 0.34 -17.99 -20.91
CA ASN A 27 0.86 -18.86 -21.99
C ASN A 27 2.13 -19.63 -21.61
N LEU A 28 2.22 -20.05 -20.34
CA LEU A 28 3.37 -20.75 -19.80
C LEU A 28 3.37 -22.23 -20.23
N SER A 29 4.40 -22.68 -20.92
CA SER A 29 4.58 -24.10 -21.27
C SER A 29 4.92 -24.92 -20.02
N ASP A 30 4.64 -26.24 -20.04
CA ASP A 30 4.98 -27.15 -18.94
C ASP A 30 6.49 -27.17 -18.67
N ARG A 31 7.31 -27.15 -19.74
CA ARG A 31 8.76 -27.05 -19.64
C ARG A 31 9.19 -25.80 -18.88
N ASP A 32 8.62 -24.66 -19.24
CA ASP A 32 8.96 -23.39 -18.61
C ASP A 32 8.44 -23.34 -17.18
N ALA A 33 7.25 -23.89 -16.91
CA ALA A 33 6.71 -24.01 -15.55
C ALA A 33 7.63 -24.82 -14.64
N LEU A 34 8.16 -25.97 -15.13
CA LEU A 34 9.13 -26.77 -14.42
C LEU A 34 10.43 -25.99 -14.16
N LEU A 35 10.93 -25.26 -15.16
CA LEU A 35 12.13 -24.44 -15.02
C LEU A 35 11.95 -23.32 -13.99
N LEU A 36 10.82 -22.61 -14.01
CA LEU A 36 10.49 -21.62 -12.98
C LEU A 36 10.39 -22.25 -11.58
N GLY A 37 9.77 -23.45 -11.50
CA GLY A 37 9.71 -24.25 -10.27
C GLY A 37 11.10 -24.58 -9.73
N LEU A 38 12.00 -25.01 -10.62
CA LEU A 38 13.38 -25.32 -10.26
C LEU A 38 14.11 -24.07 -9.74
N LEU A 39 13.97 -22.91 -10.38
CA LEU A 39 14.55 -21.65 -9.90
C LEU A 39 14.07 -21.30 -8.48
N GLY A 40 12.75 -21.39 -8.23
CA GLY A 40 12.15 -21.14 -6.92
C GLY A 40 12.64 -22.13 -5.85
N PHE A 41 12.80 -23.40 -6.23
CA PHE A 41 13.37 -24.44 -5.36
C PHE A 41 14.84 -24.14 -5.02
N VAL A 42 15.66 -23.83 -6.01
CA VAL A 42 17.07 -23.46 -5.81
C VAL A 42 17.20 -22.26 -4.89
N ALA A 43 16.35 -21.25 -5.05
CA ALA A 43 16.31 -20.10 -4.16
C ALA A 43 16.00 -20.47 -2.69
N THR A 44 15.09 -21.42 -2.49
CA THR A 44 14.82 -21.98 -1.14
C THR A 44 16.03 -22.70 -0.56
N LYS A 45 16.71 -23.50 -1.38
CA LYS A 45 17.93 -24.22 -0.95
C LYS A 45 19.05 -23.27 -0.59
N LEU A 46 19.27 -22.24 -1.43
CA LEU A 46 20.31 -21.25 -1.16
C LEU A 46 20.02 -20.48 0.14
N TRP A 47 18.76 -20.06 0.37
CA TRP A 47 18.36 -19.44 1.64
C TRP A 47 18.71 -20.32 2.84
N ASN A 48 18.38 -21.63 2.76
CA ASN A 48 18.61 -22.55 3.86
C ASN A 48 20.10 -22.80 4.11
N VAL A 49 20.88 -22.94 3.05
CA VAL A 49 22.37 -23.07 3.14
C VAL A 49 22.96 -21.82 3.78
N ALA A 50 22.57 -20.65 3.32
CA ALA A 50 23.05 -19.38 3.85
C ALA A 50 22.67 -19.20 5.33
N ASN A 51 21.44 -19.60 5.71
CA ASN A 51 20.99 -19.53 7.11
C ASN A 51 21.76 -20.50 8.00
N HIS A 52 22.02 -21.71 7.50
CA HIS A 52 22.84 -22.71 8.20
C HIS A 52 24.26 -22.18 8.42
N HIS A 53 24.90 -21.67 7.38
CA HIS A 53 26.23 -21.08 7.44
C HIS A 53 26.32 -19.94 8.48
N ARG A 54 25.36 -18.99 8.48
CA ARG A 54 25.30 -17.93 9.48
C ARG A 54 25.22 -18.46 10.91
N ARG A 55 24.45 -19.51 11.14
CA ARG A 55 24.29 -20.11 12.48
C ARG A 55 25.56 -20.83 12.95
N ILE A 56 26.25 -21.53 12.03
CA ILE A 56 27.53 -22.15 12.37
C ILE A 56 28.55 -21.07 12.77
N VAL A 57 28.78 -20.10 11.91
CA VAL A 57 29.76 -19.03 12.19
C VAL A 57 29.40 -18.27 13.48
N TRP A 58 28.12 -18.02 13.70
CA TRP A 58 27.68 -17.38 14.94
C TRP A 58 27.98 -18.23 16.18
N ASN A 59 27.73 -19.51 16.13
CA ASN A 59 28.03 -20.43 17.25
C ASN A 59 29.53 -20.54 17.52
N GLU A 60 30.36 -20.50 16.49
CA GLU A 60 31.81 -20.65 16.60
C GLU A 60 32.50 -19.35 17.01
N THR A 61 32.04 -18.20 16.50
CA THR A 61 32.75 -16.92 16.63
C THR A 61 32.02 -15.88 17.48
N GLY A 62 30.76 -16.13 17.84
CA GLY A 62 29.88 -15.14 18.46
C GLY A 62 29.46 -14.00 17.54
N LYS A 63 29.86 -14.00 16.27
CA LYS A 63 29.54 -12.97 15.28
C LYS A 63 28.78 -13.56 14.11
N ILE A 64 27.75 -12.84 13.63
CA ILE A 64 27.00 -13.22 12.43
C ILE A 64 27.71 -12.64 11.20
N PRO A 65 28.06 -13.48 10.20
CA PRO A 65 28.71 -13.00 8.98
C PRO A 65 27.82 -12.02 8.21
N GLY A 66 28.42 -10.93 7.75
CA GLY A 66 27.72 -9.92 6.95
C GLY A 66 27.44 -10.35 5.52
N PHE A 67 26.66 -9.55 4.79
CA PHE A 67 26.29 -9.82 3.40
C PHE A 67 27.50 -10.08 2.49
N ALA A 68 28.51 -9.20 2.53
CA ALA A 68 29.68 -9.31 1.66
C ALA A 68 30.52 -10.57 1.94
N GLU A 69 30.66 -10.96 3.20
CA GLU A 69 31.34 -12.16 3.64
C GLU A 69 30.60 -13.41 3.14
N GLN A 70 29.30 -13.49 3.35
CA GLN A 70 28.49 -14.58 2.82
C GLN A 70 28.57 -14.73 1.29
N CYS A 71 28.57 -13.61 0.57
CA CYS A 71 28.73 -13.64 -0.89
C CYS A 71 30.09 -14.24 -1.30
N ARG A 72 31.18 -13.95 -0.58
CA ARG A 72 32.50 -14.53 -0.85
C ARG A 72 32.55 -16.02 -0.59
N GLU A 73 32.03 -16.46 0.55
CA GLU A 73 32.14 -17.84 1.00
C GLU A 73 31.19 -18.77 0.24
N LEU A 74 29.99 -18.29 -0.10
CA LEU A 74 29.00 -19.13 -0.78
C LEU A 74 29.04 -19.07 -2.32
N LYS A 75 29.87 -18.22 -2.93
CA LYS A 75 29.91 -18.11 -4.41
C LYS A 75 30.21 -19.43 -5.14
N ASN A 76 30.96 -20.34 -4.50
CA ASN A 76 31.30 -21.67 -5.02
C ASN A 76 30.27 -22.74 -4.65
N ASN A 77 29.27 -22.42 -3.82
CA ASN A 77 28.20 -23.35 -3.47
C ASN A 77 27.37 -23.71 -4.71
N ARG A 78 26.99 -24.99 -4.85
CA ARG A 78 26.19 -25.45 -6.00
C ARG A 78 24.88 -24.69 -6.18
N TRP A 79 24.17 -24.38 -5.08
CA TRP A 79 22.90 -23.68 -5.14
C TRP A 79 23.05 -22.21 -5.52
N TYR A 80 24.15 -21.58 -5.15
CA TYR A 80 24.49 -20.23 -5.59
C TYR A 80 24.72 -20.18 -7.12
N ARG A 81 25.45 -21.15 -7.68
CA ARG A 81 25.77 -21.19 -9.11
C ARG A 81 24.60 -21.58 -10.03
N LEU A 82 23.54 -22.17 -9.47
CA LEU A 82 22.30 -22.50 -10.18
C LEU A 82 21.35 -21.32 -10.36
N LEU A 83 21.68 -20.12 -9.89
CA LEU A 83 20.97 -18.88 -10.17
C LEU A 83 21.90 -17.85 -10.82
N PRO A 84 21.38 -16.85 -11.55
CA PRO A 84 22.18 -15.70 -11.93
C PRO A 84 22.85 -15.12 -10.69
N SER A 85 24.12 -14.75 -10.76
CA SER A 85 24.90 -14.31 -9.58
C SER A 85 24.25 -13.18 -8.80
N GLN A 86 23.64 -12.21 -9.49
CA GLN A 86 22.87 -11.13 -8.85
C GLN A 86 21.62 -11.66 -8.14
N SER A 87 20.94 -12.67 -8.70
CA SER A 87 19.76 -13.27 -8.03
C SER A 87 20.18 -14.02 -6.76
N SER A 88 21.33 -14.69 -6.76
CA SER A 88 21.89 -15.33 -5.57
C SER A 88 22.27 -14.29 -4.51
N GLN A 89 22.90 -13.19 -4.90
CA GLN A 89 23.23 -12.08 -4.00
C GLN A 89 21.96 -11.46 -3.39
N GLU A 90 20.87 -11.32 -4.14
CA GLU A 90 19.62 -10.79 -3.60
C GLU A 90 19.03 -11.70 -2.52
N ILE A 91 19.11 -13.02 -2.67
CA ILE A 91 18.66 -13.96 -1.62
C ILE A 91 19.48 -13.79 -0.35
N LEU A 92 20.81 -13.64 -0.47
CA LEU A 92 21.68 -13.38 0.67
C LEU A 92 21.41 -12.01 1.32
N GLY A 93 21.12 -11.00 0.48
CA GLY A 93 20.73 -9.66 0.95
C GLY A 93 19.39 -9.66 1.70
N GLU A 94 18.36 -10.32 1.16
CA GLU A 94 17.06 -10.48 1.84
C GLU A 94 17.21 -11.18 3.20
N GLN A 95 18.15 -12.13 3.29
CA GLN A 95 18.45 -12.79 4.56
C GLN A 95 19.16 -11.85 5.53
N ASP A 96 20.13 -11.06 5.05
CA ASP A 96 20.84 -10.06 5.86
C ASP A 96 19.86 -9.02 6.45
N ASP A 97 18.94 -8.51 5.62
CA ASP A 97 17.87 -7.61 6.06
C ASP A 97 16.96 -8.26 7.11
N SER A 98 16.67 -9.57 6.96
CA SER A 98 15.87 -10.30 7.94
C SER A 98 16.58 -10.42 9.29
N TYR A 99 17.89 -10.65 9.31
CA TYR A 99 18.70 -10.64 10.54
C TYR A 99 18.78 -9.25 11.16
N ARG A 100 18.99 -8.18 10.36
CA ARG A 100 18.98 -6.80 10.83
C ARG A 100 17.63 -6.42 11.45
N SER A 101 16.53 -6.83 10.83
CA SER A 101 15.19 -6.63 11.38
C SER A 101 15.03 -7.32 12.73
N TRP A 102 15.47 -8.59 12.84
CA TRP A 102 15.44 -9.31 14.11
C TRP A 102 16.23 -8.61 15.21
N PHE A 103 17.47 -8.17 14.93
CA PHE A 103 18.26 -7.41 15.90
C PHE A 103 17.57 -6.11 16.32
N SER A 104 16.95 -5.40 15.39
CA SER A 104 16.20 -4.18 15.70
C SER A 104 15.02 -4.47 16.64
N HIS A 105 14.25 -5.54 16.40
CA HIS A 105 13.18 -5.96 17.31
C HIS A 105 13.69 -6.30 18.70
N ARG A 106 14.79 -7.06 18.80
CA ARG A 106 15.42 -7.41 20.08
C ARG A 106 15.92 -6.17 20.83
N LYS A 107 16.56 -5.24 20.13
CA LYS A 107 17.02 -3.96 20.71
C LYS A 107 15.87 -3.10 21.21
N ASN A 108 14.71 -3.14 20.55
CA ASN A 108 13.49 -2.43 20.95
C ASN A 108 12.68 -3.17 22.03
N GLY A 109 13.23 -4.21 22.68
CA GLY A 109 12.64 -4.90 23.82
C GLY A 109 11.71 -6.05 23.46
N ASP A 110 11.56 -6.43 22.19
CA ASP A 110 10.77 -7.61 21.80
C ASP A 110 11.52 -8.91 22.12
N LYS A 111 11.27 -9.42 23.36
CA LYS A 111 11.88 -10.68 23.83
C LYS A 111 11.39 -11.93 23.08
N LYS A 112 10.26 -11.84 22.37
CA LYS A 112 9.68 -12.95 21.59
C LYS A 112 10.18 -13.03 20.15
N ALA A 113 10.94 -12.03 19.68
CA ALA A 113 11.52 -12.06 18.34
C ALA A 113 12.55 -13.21 18.23
N HIS A 114 12.37 -14.03 17.21
CA HIS A 114 13.27 -15.14 16.85
C HIS A 114 14.11 -14.81 15.61
N PRO A 115 15.32 -15.36 15.50
CA PRO A 115 16.13 -15.20 14.30
C PRO A 115 15.44 -15.83 13.08
N PRO A 116 15.82 -15.44 11.84
CA PRO A 116 15.25 -15.99 10.62
C PRO A 116 15.28 -17.52 10.59
N GLY A 117 14.13 -18.11 10.25
CA GLY A 117 13.97 -19.57 10.20
C GLY A 117 14.43 -20.17 8.87
N PHE A 118 14.47 -21.51 8.83
CA PHE A 118 14.60 -22.28 7.59
C PHE A 118 13.28 -22.26 6.83
N ARG A 119 13.35 -22.16 5.50
CA ARG A 119 12.19 -22.31 4.63
C ARG A 119 11.86 -23.80 4.46
N LYS A 120 10.59 -24.13 4.37
CA LYS A 120 10.13 -25.52 4.13
C LYS A 120 10.67 -26.01 2.77
N LYS A 121 10.97 -27.31 2.70
CA LYS A 121 11.60 -27.94 1.51
C LYS A 121 10.80 -27.74 0.21
N ASP A 122 9.47 -27.71 0.32
CA ASP A 122 8.54 -27.61 -0.82
C ASP A 122 8.15 -26.18 -1.17
N THR A 123 8.74 -25.18 -0.50
CA THR A 123 8.49 -23.78 -0.80
C THR A 123 9.22 -23.36 -2.08
N LEU A 124 8.53 -22.75 -3.01
CA LEU A 124 9.12 -22.04 -4.13
C LEU A 124 9.35 -20.59 -3.72
N SER A 125 10.61 -20.24 -3.46
CA SER A 125 10.98 -18.90 -3.04
C SER A 125 11.02 -17.93 -4.22
N THR A 126 10.84 -16.66 -3.94
CA THR A 126 10.97 -15.57 -4.91
C THR A 126 12.38 -15.52 -5.49
N VAL A 127 12.49 -15.30 -6.80
CA VAL A 127 13.76 -15.07 -7.49
C VAL A 127 13.75 -13.66 -8.07
N THR A 128 14.74 -12.85 -7.72
CA THR A 128 14.87 -11.47 -8.18
C THR A 128 15.90 -11.39 -9.31
N PHE A 129 15.50 -10.82 -10.45
CA PHE A 129 16.35 -10.54 -11.60
C PHE A 129 16.60 -9.03 -11.65
N LYS A 130 17.87 -8.61 -11.60
CA LYS A 130 18.30 -7.22 -11.74
C LYS A 130 18.80 -6.92 -13.16
N GLN A 131 19.13 -5.67 -13.42
CA GLN A 131 19.35 -5.07 -14.75
C GLN A 131 20.06 -5.94 -15.79
N ASN A 132 21.10 -6.69 -15.40
CA ASN A 132 21.84 -7.52 -16.33
C ASN A 132 21.25 -8.93 -16.50
N ALA A 133 20.29 -9.32 -15.67
CA ALA A 133 19.70 -10.65 -15.64
C ALA A 133 18.32 -10.71 -16.33
N PHE A 134 17.78 -9.60 -16.81
CA PHE A 134 16.54 -9.56 -17.58
C PHE A 134 16.60 -8.51 -18.69
N GLU A 135 15.70 -8.65 -19.65
CA GLU A 135 15.46 -7.71 -20.74
C GLU A 135 13.95 -7.61 -21.00
N MET A 136 13.41 -6.39 -21.01
CA MET A 136 12.01 -6.16 -21.36
C MET A 136 11.88 -6.17 -22.87
N LEU A 137 10.99 -7.00 -23.40
CA LEU A 137 10.70 -7.15 -24.82
C LEU A 137 9.35 -6.49 -25.16
N PRO A 138 9.07 -6.18 -26.44
CA PRO A 138 7.75 -5.77 -26.89
C PRO A 138 6.65 -6.78 -26.51
N ASP A 139 5.38 -6.39 -26.62
CA ASP A 139 4.20 -7.24 -26.44
C ASP A 139 4.09 -7.92 -25.07
N ASN A 140 4.46 -7.17 -24.02
CA ASN A 140 4.42 -7.65 -22.64
C ASN A 140 5.19 -8.99 -22.45
N ARG A 141 6.37 -9.07 -23.03
CA ARG A 141 7.29 -10.18 -22.84
C ARG A 141 8.52 -9.74 -22.08
N VAL A 142 9.10 -10.66 -21.33
CA VAL A 142 10.37 -10.47 -20.62
C VAL A 142 11.28 -11.66 -20.85
N ARG A 143 12.51 -11.38 -21.20
CA ARG A 143 13.59 -12.36 -21.27
C ARG A 143 14.33 -12.39 -19.95
N LEU A 144 14.43 -13.54 -19.32
CA LEU A 144 15.20 -13.77 -18.10
C LEU A 144 16.43 -14.61 -18.45
N LYS A 145 17.61 -14.14 -18.07
CA LYS A 145 18.88 -14.85 -18.30
C LYS A 145 19.08 -15.93 -17.25
N LEU A 146 19.58 -17.08 -17.67
CA LEU A 146 19.80 -18.26 -16.85
C LEU A 146 21.26 -18.69 -16.87
N PRO A 147 21.75 -19.39 -15.83
CA PRO A 147 23.05 -20.07 -15.86
C PRO A 147 23.10 -21.15 -16.96
N LYS A 148 24.26 -21.34 -17.52
CA LYS A 148 24.50 -22.35 -18.59
C LYS A 148 24.09 -23.78 -18.21
N THR A 149 24.05 -24.09 -16.93
CA THR A 149 23.71 -25.41 -16.36
C THR A 149 22.30 -25.91 -16.68
N TYR A 150 21.40 -25.04 -17.17
CA TYR A 150 20.01 -25.43 -17.51
C TYR A 150 19.84 -25.91 -18.95
N GLY A 151 20.89 -26.01 -19.75
CA GLY A 151 20.82 -26.36 -21.17
C GLY A 151 20.24 -25.22 -22.04
N THR A 152 19.73 -24.19 -21.45
CA THR A 152 19.34 -22.94 -22.08
C THR A 152 19.93 -21.75 -21.31
N ARG A 153 20.18 -20.65 -22.02
CA ARG A 153 20.73 -19.43 -21.40
C ARG A 153 19.68 -18.41 -21.05
N GLU A 154 18.45 -18.63 -21.46
CA GLU A 154 17.37 -17.69 -21.27
C GLU A 154 16.00 -18.37 -21.31
N ILE A 155 15.01 -17.70 -20.74
CA ILE A 155 13.59 -18.02 -20.85
C ILE A 155 12.85 -16.74 -21.19
N VAL A 156 11.89 -16.81 -22.11
CA VAL A 156 11.02 -15.69 -22.47
C VAL A 156 9.64 -15.96 -21.89
N LEU A 157 9.15 -15.05 -21.06
CA LEU A 157 7.84 -15.13 -20.43
C LEU A 157 6.92 -14.05 -20.97
N GLU A 158 5.69 -14.43 -21.27
CA GLU A 158 4.60 -13.51 -21.56
C GLU A 158 3.88 -13.16 -20.25
N TYR A 159 3.46 -11.90 -20.11
CA TYR A 159 2.74 -11.47 -18.92
C TYR A 159 1.62 -10.50 -19.24
N GLN A 160 0.63 -10.46 -18.36
CA GLN A 160 -0.49 -9.54 -18.43
C GLN A 160 -0.38 -8.50 -17.31
N LEU A 161 -0.30 -7.22 -17.69
CA LEU A 161 -0.37 -6.09 -16.78
C LEU A 161 -1.83 -5.71 -16.47
N PRO A 162 -2.09 -5.10 -15.30
CA PRO A 162 -3.34 -4.38 -15.09
C PRO A 162 -3.51 -3.29 -16.17
N PRO A 163 -4.75 -3.04 -16.67
CA PRO A 163 -5.00 -2.18 -17.84
C PRO A 163 -4.51 -0.73 -17.69
N ASP A 164 -4.45 -0.23 -16.47
CA ASP A 164 -4.09 1.16 -16.13
C ASP A 164 -2.61 1.31 -15.72
N VAL A 165 -1.79 0.30 -15.99
CA VAL A 165 -0.35 0.32 -15.68
C VAL A 165 0.48 0.49 -16.94
N THR A 166 1.22 1.60 -17.02
CA THR A 166 2.28 1.81 -18.00
C THR A 166 3.61 1.74 -17.28
N LEU A 167 4.50 0.87 -17.75
CA LEU A 167 5.82 0.69 -17.17
C LEU A 167 6.75 1.84 -17.59
N GLY A 168 7.43 2.44 -16.61
CA GLY A 168 8.57 3.30 -16.86
C GLY A 168 9.88 2.50 -16.96
N LYS A 169 11.01 3.11 -16.55
CA LYS A 169 12.32 2.43 -16.54
C LYS A 169 12.33 1.30 -15.53
N VAL A 170 12.30 0.05 -16.00
CA VAL A 170 12.31 -1.14 -15.14
C VAL A 170 13.66 -1.30 -14.46
N GLN A 171 13.64 -1.58 -13.15
CA GLN A 171 14.81 -1.71 -12.30
C GLN A 171 15.10 -3.17 -11.92
N GLN A 172 14.02 -3.93 -11.69
CA GLN A 172 14.10 -5.35 -11.35
C GLN A 172 12.78 -6.06 -11.66
N VAL A 173 12.88 -7.36 -11.87
CA VAL A 173 11.75 -8.27 -12.04
C VAL A 173 11.86 -9.36 -10.98
N LYS A 174 10.83 -9.54 -10.16
CA LYS A 174 10.74 -10.62 -9.18
C LYS A 174 9.79 -11.69 -9.68
N LEU A 175 10.26 -12.91 -9.81
CA LEU A 175 9.45 -14.08 -10.11
C LEU A 175 8.83 -14.60 -8.81
N VAL A 176 7.51 -14.72 -8.77
CA VAL A 176 6.75 -15.13 -7.57
C VAL A 176 5.74 -16.21 -7.92
N TYR A 177 5.81 -17.33 -7.23
CA TYR A 177 4.79 -18.38 -7.31
C TYR A 177 3.71 -18.17 -6.26
N GLU A 178 2.44 -18.27 -6.65
CA GLU A 178 1.32 -18.27 -5.73
C GLU A 178 0.73 -19.67 -5.60
N PRO A 179 1.06 -20.45 -4.53
CA PRO A 179 0.64 -21.85 -4.41
C PRO A 179 -0.88 -22.06 -4.41
N ARG A 180 -1.65 -21.06 -3.96
CA ARG A 180 -3.11 -21.16 -3.86
C ARG A 180 -3.83 -21.16 -5.21
N THR A 181 -3.20 -20.54 -6.21
CA THR A 181 -3.76 -20.43 -7.56
C THR A 181 -2.99 -21.24 -8.58
N GLY A 182 -1.81 -21.76 -8.21
CA GLY A 182 -0.88 -22.40 -9.12
C GLY A 182 -0.29 -21.45 -10.17
N ASN A 183 -0.44 -20.13 -9.99
CA ASN A 183 -0.01 -19.16 -10.99
C ASN A 183 1.35 -18.55 -10.63
N TRP A 184 2.08 -18.21 -11.67
CA TRP A 184 3.29 -17.40 -11.61
C TRP A 184 2.94 -15.92 -11.83
N TYR A 185 3.65 -15.05 -11.12
CA TYR A 185 3.54 -13.60 -11.24
C TYR A 185 4.92 -12.98 -11.35
N LEU A 186 4.98 -11.90 -12.09
CA LEU A 186 6.11 -10.98 -12.11
C LEU A 186 5.77 -9.75 -11.28
N HIS A 187 6.57 -9.44 -10.29
CA HIS A 187 6.55 -8.15 -9.63
C HIS A 187 7.60 -7.28 -10.32
N ILE A 188 7.14 -6.39 -11.18
CA ILE A 188 7.99 -5.52 -12.00
C ILE A 188 8.15 -4.20 -11.29
N THR A 189 9.36 -3.91 -10.80
CA THR A 189 9.66 -2.63 -10.15
C THR A 189 10.25 -1.68 -11.19
N TYR A 190 9.64 -0.50 -11.33
CA TYR A 190 9.98 0.49 -12.33
C TYR A 190 9.98 1.90 -11.75
N ARG A 191 10.69 2.81 -12.40
CA ARG A 191 10.76 4.22 -12.05
C ARG A 191 10.03 5.06 -13.08
N VAL A 192 9.28 6.05 -12.59
CA VAL A 192 8.58 7.04 -13.40
C VAL A 192 8.97 8.43 -12.89
N SER A 193 9.22 9.34 -13.80
CA SER A 193 9.34 10.76 -13.48
C SER A 193 7.94 11.31 -13.20
N VAL A 194 7.70 11.81 -12.00
CA VAL A 194 6.41 12.36 -11.58
C VAL A 194 6.47 13.86 -11.58
N LYS A 195 5.70 14.48 -12.46
CA LYS A 195 5.53 15.93 -12.49
C LYS A 195 4.28 16.29 -11.70
N TYR A 196 4.47 16.88 -10.52
CA TYR A 196 3.34 17.35 -9.71
C TYR A 196 2.77 18.65 -10.26
N LYS A 197 1.44 18.79 -10.15
CA LYS A 197 0.75 20.05 -10.42
C LYS A 197 1.22 21.11 -9.41
N GLU A 198 1.50 22.31 -9.87
CA GLU A 198 1.94 23.43 -9.03
C GLU A 198 0.75 24.18 -8.45
N THR A 199 -0.34 24.26 -9.20
CA THR A 199 -1.57 24.97 -8.86
C THR A 199 -2.79 24.06 -8.97
N GLY A 200 -3.85 24.39 -8.27
CA GLY A 200 -5.12 23.67 -8.28
C GLY A 200 -5.77 23.65 -6.90
N ASN A 201 -6.95 23.05 -6.83
CA ASN A 201 -7.67 22.87 -5.59
C ASN A 201 -6.94 21.98 -4.59
N VAL A 202 -7.34 22.10 -3.33
CA VAL A 202 -6.85 21.26 -2.23
C VAL A 202 -8.00 20.41 -1.73
N MET A 203 -7.83 19.10 -1.66
CA MET A 203 -8.80 18.15 -1.11
C MET A 203 -8.35 17.69 0.26
N ALA A 204 -9.17 17.86 1.29
CA ALA A 204 -8.89 17.32 2.63
C ALA A 204 -9.77 16.12 2.92
N LEU A 205 -9.17 15.05 3.46
CA LEU A 205 -9.83 13.80 3.80
C LEU A 205 -9.65 13.50 5.29
N ASP A 206 -10.77 13.34 5.99
CA ASP A 206 -10.83 12.73 7.32
C ASP A 206 -11.20 11.26 7.17
N LEU A 207 -10.35 10.36 7.68
CA LEU A 207 -10.53 8.92 7.57
C LEU A 207 -11.13 8.35 8.86
N GLY A 208 -12.29 7.72 8.73
CA GLY A 208 -13.03 7.16 9.85
C GLY A 208 -13.40 5.68 9.70
N ILE A 209 -14.15 5.14 10.65
CA ILE A 209 -14.67 3.76 10.62
C ILE A 209 -16.12 3.75 10.13
N VAL A 210 -16.97 4.63 10.65
CA VAL A 210 -18.39 4.73 10.25
C VAL A 210 -18.51 5.33 8.86
N ASN A 211 -17.87 6.48 8.66
CA ASN A 211 -17.60 7.03 7.36
C ASN A 211 -16.13 6.73 7.04
N ILE A 212 -15.89 5.92 6.02
CA ILE A 212 -14.51 5.53 5.68
C ILE A 212 -13.71 6.75 5.18
N VAL A 213 -14.40 7.70 4.55
CA VAL A 213 -13.86 9.00 4.13
C VAL A 213 -14.93 10.07 4.28
N ALA A 214 -14.60 11.17 4.92
CA ALA A 214 -15.29 12.44 4.80
C ALA A 214 -14.35 13.43 4.11
N GLY A 215 -14.76 14.00 2.98
CA GLY A 215 -13.92 14.83 2.13
C GLY A 215 -14.49 16.22 1.88
N LEU A 216 -13.60 17.22 1.84
CA LEU A 216 -13.90 18.59 1.47
C LEU A 216 -12.84 19.10 0.49
N ILE A 217 -13.28 19.72 -0.59
CA ILE A 217 -12.41 20.36 -1.58
C ILE A 217 -12.50 21.88 -1.42
N SER A 218 -11.44 22.58 -1.72
CA SER A 218 -11.35 24.03 -1.57
C SER A 218 -12.31 24.82 -2.49
N ASP A 219 -12.88 24.18 -3.52
CA ASP A 219 -13.94 24.74 -4.35
C ASP A 219 -15.34 24.71 -3.71
N GLY A 220 -15.45 24.14 -2.48
CA GLY A 220 -16.70 24.03 -1.75
C GLY A 220 -17.40 22.67 -1.88
N PHE A 221 -16.90 21.75 -2.72
CA PHE A 221 -17.49 20.42 -2.86
C PHE A 221 -17.16 19.55 -1.63
N SER A 222 -18.18 18.96 -1.03
CA SER A 222 -18.05 18.04 0.11
C SER A 222 -18.75 16.71 -0.14
N PHE A 223 -18.17 15.64 0.41
CA PHE A 223 -18.71 14.29 0.23
C PHE A 223 -18.43 13.38 1.41
N ILE A 224 -19.25 12.33 1.53
CA ILE A 224 -19.07 11.27 2.51
C ILE A 224 -19.14 9.92 1.81
N VAL A 225 -18.20 9.07 2.14
CA VAL A 225 -18.21 7.64 1.77
C VAL A 225 -18.51 6.83 3.03
N PRO A 226 -19.69 6.22 3.16
CA PRO A 226 -20.01 5.36 4.29
C PRO A 226 -19.10 4.11 4.35
N GLY A 227 -18.65 3.75 5.56
CA GLY A 227 -17.84 2.54 5.79
C GLY A 227 -18.65 1.25 5.91
N GLY A 228 -19.99 1.33 5.82
CA GLY A 228 -20.91 0.23 6.06
C GLY A 228 -20.66 -1.01 5.22
N GLU A 229 -20.34 -0.86 3.93
CA GLU A 229 -20.06 -2.00 3.04
C GLU A 229 -18.80 -2.76 3.46
N LEU A 230 -17.72 -2.06 3.80
CA LEU A 230 -16.48 -2.68 4.28
C LEU A 230 -16.68 -3.33 5.66
N LEU A 231 -17.42 -2.68 6.55
CA LEU A 231 -17.78 -3.25 7.85
C LEU A 231 -18.64 -4.51 7.72
N ALA A 232 -19.61 -4.52 6.82
CA ALA A 232 -20.44 -5.70 6.55
C ALA A 232 -19.62 -6.86 5.99
N LEU A 233 -18.71 -6.56 5.05
CA LEU A 233 -17.77 -7.54 4.50
C LEU A 233 -16.89 -8.14 5.61
N ASP A 234 -16.26 -7.31 6.43
CA ASP A 234 -15.38 -7.75 7.51
C ASP A 234 -16.18 -8.60 8.55
N ARG A 235 -17.39 -8.18 8.89
CA ARG A 235 -18.28 -8.90 9.85
C ARG A 235 -18.70 -10.27 9.30
N TYR A 236 -19.04 -10.34 8.00
CA TYR A 236 -19.40 -11.61 7.37
C TYR A 236 -18.25 -12.62 7.48
N PHE A 237 -17.05 -12.24 7.05
CA PHE A 237 -15.92 -13.15 7.09
C PHE A 237 -15.46 -13.49 8.50
N GLN A 238 -15.57 -12.58 9.46
CA GLN A 238 -15.28 -12.88 10.86
C GLN A 238 -16.24 -13.93 11.42
N LYS A 239 -17.55 -13.83 11.14
CA LYS A 239 -18.55 -14.83 11.53
C LYS A 239 -18.28 -16.20 10.89
N GLU A 240 -17.99 -16.23 9.59
CA GLU A 240 -17.68 -17.49 8.90
C GLU A 240 -16.40 -18.14 9.43
N LYS A 241 -15.40 -17.35 9.75
CA LYS A 241 -14.16 -17.86 10.37
C LYS A 241 -14.37 -18.40 11.77
N ALA A 242 -15.24 -17.78 12.56
CA ALA A 242 -15.56 -18.26 13.91
C ALA A 242 -16.21 -19.66 13.91
N ARG A 243 -16.80 -20.09 12.78
CA ARG A 243 -17.36 -21.44 12.58
C ARG A 243 -16.28 -22.48 12.25
N CYS A 244 -15.03 -22.08 12.03
CA CYS A 244 -13.95 -23.01 11.74
C CYS A 244 -13.38 -23.58 13.02
N THR A 245 -13.25 -24.91 13.09
CA THR A 245 -12.68 -25.62 14.27
C THR A 245 -11.21 -25.27 14.52
N ARG A 246 -10.44 -24.99 13.45
CA ARG A 246 -9.01 -24.62 13.52
C ARG A 246 -8.70 -23.51 12.53
N SER A 247 -7.88 -22.55 12.94
CA SER A 247 -7.39 -21.46 12.07
C SER A 247 -6.57 -21.95 10.87
N THR A 248 -5.98 -23.14 11.00
CA THR A 248 -5.18 -23.81 9.95
C THR A 248 -6.00 -24.71 9.03
N SER A 249 -7.32 -24.88 9.27
CA SER A 249 -8.17 -25.69 8.41
C SER A 249 -8.22 -25.10 6.98
N ARG A 250 -8.36 -25.96 5.96
CA ARG A 250 -8.48 -25.56 4.57
C ARG A 250 -9.57 -24.50 4.36
N ARG A 251 -10.74 -24.71 4.98
CA ARG A 251 -11.86 -23.76 4.94
C ARG A 251 -11.47 -22.38 5.48
N CYS A 252 -10.80 -22.33 6.66
CA CYS A 252 -10.38 -21.06 7.25
C CYS A 252 -9.35 -20.32 6.37
N ILE A 253 -8.42 -21.05 5.76
CA ILE A 253 -7.43 -20.49 4.82
C ILE A 253 -8.13 -19.93 3.57
N GLU A 254 -9.08 -20.64 3.00
CA GLU A 254 -9.88 -20.19 1.85
C GLU A 254 -10.69 -18.93 2.18
N LEU A 255 -11.37 -18.90 3.35
CA LEU A 255 -12.10 -17.73 3.83
C LEU A 255 -11.19 -16.51 4.01
N ASN A 256 -10.02 -16.68 4.63
CA ASN A 256 -9.03 -15.60 4.77
C ASN A 256 -8.57 -15.07 3.40
N THR A 257 -8.39 -15.96 2.44
CA THR A 257 -7.97 -15.59 1.08
C THR A 257 -9.04 -14.78 0.35
N ARG A 258 -10.29 -15.24 0.41
CA ARG A 258 -11.45 -14.55 -0.19
C ARG A 258 -11.66 -13.19 0.47
N TRP A 259 -11.63 -13.14 1.78
CA TRP A 259 -11.72 -11.89 2.54
C TRP A 259 -10.64 -10.89 2.14
N GLY A 260 -9.37 -11.31 2.15
CA GLY A 260 -8.25 -10.46 1.75
C GLY A 260 -8.39 -9.93 0.31
N ARG A 261 -8.84 -10.76 -0.64
CA ARG A 261 -9.06 -10.35 -2.04
C ARG A 261 -10.18 -9.32 -2.16
N GLN A 262 -11.35 -9.57 -1.56
CA GLN A 262 -12.49 -8.66 -1.63
C GLN A 262 -12.18 -7.33 -0.94
N ARG A 263 -11.54 -7.38 0.23
CA ARG A 263 -11.11 -6.19 0.95
C ARG A 263 -10.11 -5.35 0.17
N ASN A 264 -9.09 -6.00 -0.40
CA ASN A 264 -8.12 -5.30 -1.25
C ASN A 264 -8.80 -4.70 -2.49
N HIS A 265 -9.71 -5.41 -3.12
CA HIS A 265 -10.47 -4.89 -4.26
C HIS A 265 -11.26 -3.63 -3.88
N TYR A 266 -12.02 -3.66 -2.78
CA TYR A 266 -12.73 -2.49 -2.26
C TYR A 266 -11.80 -1.29 -2.08
N LEU A 267 -10.65 -1.47 -1.43
CA LEU A 267 -9.69 -0.41 -1.16
C LEU A 267 -9.05 0.16 -2.45
N HIS A 268 -8.80 -0.72 -3.42
CA HIS A 268 -8.30 -0.28 -4.72
C HIS A 268 -9.33 0.54 -5.49
N VAL A 269 -10.60 0.13 -5.49
CA VAL A 269 -11.69 0.87 -6.13
C VAL A 269 -11.91 2.22 -5.45
N LEU A 270 -11.99 2.24 -4.11
CA LEU A 270 -12.12 3.48 -3.33
C LEU A 270 -10.99 4.47 -3.62
N SER A 271 -9.75 4.01 -3.55
CA SER A 271 -8.59 4.89 -3.78
C SER A 271 -8.51 5.39 -5.23
N ARG A 272 -8.96 4.61 -6.23
CA ARG A 272 -9.06 5.06 -7.62
C ARG A 272 -10.16 6.10 -7.77
N TRP A 273 -11.33 5.84 -7.18
CA TRP A 273 -12.45 6.77 -7.21
C TRP A 273 -12.07 8.14 -6.59
N LEU A 274 -11.38 8.14 -5.45
CA LEU A 274 -10.89 9.39 -4.81
C LEU A 274 -9.93 10.16 -5.71
N VAL A 275 -9.02 9.47 -6.40
CA VAL A 275 -8.09 10.13 -7.33
C VAL A 275 -8.82 10.67 -8.57
N ASN A 276 -9.78 9.93 -9.10
CA ASN A 276 -10.59 10.41 -10.23
C ASN A 276 -11.44 11.64 -9.84
N LEU A 277 -12.02 11.64 -8.64
CA LEU A 277 -12.71 12.80 -8.09
C LEU A 277 -11.75 14.01 -7.96
N ALA A 278 -10.54 13.79 -7.45
CA ALA A 278 -9.52 14.82 -7.34
C ALA A 278 -9.10 15.39 -8.71
N ILE A 279 -9.03 14.55 -9.75
CA ILE A 279 -8.75 14.99 -11.12
C ILE A 279 -9.89 15.86 -11.65
N ALA A 280 -11.15 15.43 -11.46
CA ALA A 280 -12.34 16.13 -11.93
C ALA A 280 -12.49 17.54 -11.31
N HIS A 281 -12.08 17.70 -10.07
CA HIS A 281 -12.07 18.98 -9.35
C HIS A 281 -10.74 19.73 -9.46
N ASN A 282 -9.88 19.40 -10.41
CA ASN A 282 -8.55 20.00 -10.61
C ASN A 282 -7.72 20.13 -9.33
N VAL A 283 -7.71 19.08 -8.51
CA VAL A 283 -6.93 19.04 -7.27
C VAL A 283 -5.44 18.88 -7.56
N SER A 284 -4.62 19.65 -6.86
CA SER A 284 -3.15 19.54 -6.89
C SER A 284 -2.58 18.85 -5.62
N VAL A 285 -3.30 18.98 -4.50
CA VAL A 285 -2.87 18.42 -3.21
C VAL A 285 -4.05 17.73 -2.52
N ILE A 286 -3.81 16.48 -2.08
CA ILE A 286 -4.73 15.75 -1.20
C ILE A 286 -4.11 15.73 0.20
N LEU A 287 -4.85 16.25 1.18
CA LEU A 287 -4.50 16.22 2.59
C LEU A 287 -5.16 15.02 3.27
N VAL A 288 -4.40 14.31 4.07
CA VAL A 288 -4.94 13.20 4.89
C VAL A 288 -4.51 13.42 6.32
N GLY A 289 -5.43 13.25 7.24
CA GLY A 289 -5.13 13.33 8.66
C GLY A 289 -4.06 12.32 9.09
N GLU A 290 -3.12 12.74 9.94
CA GLU A 290 -2.07 11.85 10.48
C GLU A 290 -2.65 11.05 11.65
N LEU A 291 -2.99 9.80 11.40
CA LEU A 291 -3.56 8.86 12.38
C LEU A 291 -2.48 8.21 13.28
N LYS A 292 -1.31 8.84 13.41
CA LYS A 292 -0.23 8.34 14.26
C LYS A 292 -0.68 8.30 15.72
N GLY A 293 -0.58 7.12 16.35
CA GLY A 293 -0.98 6.95 17.75
C GLY A 293 -2.51 6.82 18.00
N ILE A 294 -3.34 6.75 16.94
CA ILE A 294 -4.81 6.60 17.12
C ILE A 294 -5.18 5.33 17.91
N ARG A 295 -4.27 4.36 17.96
CA ARG A 295 -4.42 3.08 18.68
C ARG A 295 -3.77 3.08 20.05
N ALA A 296 -2.97 4.09 20.38
CA ALA A 296 -2.31 4.21 21.67
C ALA A 296 -3.27 4.82 22.69
N ASP A 297 -3.27 4.31 23.90
CA ASP A 297 -3.97 4.83 25.08
C ASP A 297 -5.49 5.06 24.92
N LYS A 298 -6.14 4.27 24.04
CA LYS A 298 -7.60 4.31 23.84
C LYS A 298 -8.19 2.94 24.07
N ASP A 299 -9.05 2.86 25.06
CA ASP A 299 -9.91 1.70 25.29
C ASP A 299 -11.36 2.05 24.89
N TRP A 300 -11.82 1.43 23.80
CA TRP A 300 -13.21 1.54 23.31
C TRP A 300 -13.98 0.22 23.52
N GLY A 301 -13.51 -0.58 24.48
CA GLY A 301 -13.97 -1.95 24.70
C GLY A 301 -13.52 -2.91 23.59
N ASP A 302 -13.60 -4.21 23.84
CA ASP A 302 -13.06 -5.25 22.95
C ASP A 302 -13.52 -5.13 21.50
N ALA A 303 -14.82 -4.92 21.27
CA ALA A 303 -15.39 -4.78 19.93
C ALA A 303 -14.93 -3.49 19.21
N GLY A 304 -14.74 -2.40 19.95
CA GLY A 304 -14.24 -1.13 19.44
C GLY A 304 -12.77 -1.24 19.09
N ASN A 305 -11.97 -1.79 19.96
CA ASN A 305 -10.54 -2.02 19.80
C ASN A 305 -10.26 -2.96 18.63
N GLN A 306 -10.99 -4.08 18.51
CA GLN A 306 -10.89 -5.02 17.40
C GLN A 306 -11.14 -4.33 16.04
N LYS A 307 -12.18 -3.49 15.94
CA LYS A 307 -12.48 -2.73 14.73
C LYS A 307 -11.35 -1.74 14.40
N LEU A 308 -10.87 -0.97 15.37
CA LEU A 308 -9.82 0.02 15.19
C LEU A 308 -8.50 -0.62 14.75
N HIS A 309 -8.12 -1.75 15.37
CA HIS A 309 -6.89 -2.47 15.01
C HIS A 309 -6.98 -3.12 13.62
N ALA A 310 -8.15 -3.61 13.22
CA ALA A 310 -8.36 -4.23 11.93
C ALA A 310 -8.53 -3.21 10.79
N TRP A 311 -8.83 -1.92 11.08
CA TRP A 311 -9.17 -0.95 10.05
C TRP A 311 -7.98 -0.54 9.19
N PRO A 312 -8.11 -0.50 7.83
CA PRO A 312 -6.98 -0.44 6.92
C PRO A 312 -6.50 0.99 6.59
N PHE A 313 -6.42 1.90 7.56
CA PHE A 313 -6.02 3.29 7.34
C PHE A 313 -4.70 3.44 6.55
N SER A 314 -3.64 2.77 7.01
CA SER A 314 -2.33 2.83 6.34
C SER A 314 -2.37 2.32 4.92
N LYS A 315 -3.21 1.30 4.63
CA LYS A 315 -3.38 0.75 3.29
C LYS A 315 -4.10 1.74 2.37
N ILE A 316 -5.16 2.41 2.87
CA ILE A 316 -5.87 3.46 2.12
C ILE A 316 -4.90 4.58 1.74
N ILE A 317 -4.15 5.10 2.71
CA ILE A 317 -3.18 6.17 2.48
C ILE A 317 -2.11 5.74 1.48
N SER A 318 -1.57 4.53 1.62
CA SER A 318 -0.56 4.01 0.69
C SER A 318 -1.09 3.89 -0.74
N LEU A 319 -2.30 3.34 -0.91
CA LEU A 319 -2.94 3.22 -2.22
C LEU A 319 -3.25 4.59 -2.85
N LEU A 320 -3.73 5.52 -2.05
CA LEU A 320 -4.02 6.89 -2.48
C LEU A 320 -2.73 7.60 -2.90
N THR A 321 -1.67 7.50 -2.09
CA THR A 321 -0.39 8.19 -2.34
C THR A 321 0.20 7.82 -3.70
N TYR A 322 0.32 6.52 -4.02
CA TYR A 322 0.94 6.16 -5.30
C TYR A 322 0.05 6.47 -6.50
N LYS A 323 -1.28 6.30 -6.38
CA LYS A 323 -2.21 6.60 -7.48
C LYS A 323 -2.32 8.09 -7.75
N ALA A 324 -2.34 8.91 -6.69
CA ALA A 324 -2.32 10.37 -6.79
C ALA A 324 -1.02 10.87 -7.43
N ALA A 325 0.13 10.30 -7.02
CA ALA A 325 1.42 10.64 -7.61
C ALA A 325 1.45 10.38 -9.13
N LEU A 326 0.92 9.24 -9.60
CA LEU A 326 0.78 8.95 -11.04
C LEU A 326 -0.11 9.95 -11.78
N ALA A 327 -1.05 10.60 -11.08
CA ALA A 327 -1.91 11.65 -11.62
C ALA A 327 -1.32 13.08 -11.43
N GLY A 328 -0.08 13.18 -10.95
CA GLY A 328 0.56 14.46 -10.67
C GLY A 328 0.00 15.19 -9.44
N ILE A 329 -0.69 14.47 -8.54
CA ILE A 329 -1.31 15.02 -7.33
C ILE A 329 -0.46 14.64 -6.12
N ARG A 330 -0.12 15.61 -5.28
CA ARG A 330 0.66 15.39 -4.05
C ARG A 330 -0.24 14.97 -2.91
N VAL A 331 0.17 13.97 -2.12
CA VAL A 331 -0.50 13.59 -0.87
C VAL A 331 0.33 14.06 0.32
N VAL A 332 -0.29 14.83 1.22
CA VAL A 332 0.35 15.40 2.41
C VAL A 332 -0.38 14.93 3.66
N LYS A 333 0.38 14.49 4.67
CA LYS A 333 -0.18 14.16 5.98
C LYS A 333 -0.21 15.40 6.86
N VAL A 334 -1.34 15.65 7.51
CA VAL A 334 -1.57 16.81 8.38
C VAL A 334 -1.90 16.32 9.79
N PRO A 335 -1.31 16.89 10.85
CA PRO A 335 -1.62 16.52 12.23
C PRO A 335 -3.11 16.76 12.56
N GLU A 336 -3.78 15.74 13.14
CA GLU A 336 -5.22 15.81 13.47
C GLU A 336 -5.55 16.41 14.85
N LYS A 337 -4.55 16.83 15.63
CA LYS A 337 -4.79 17.34 16.98
C LYS A 337 -5.84 18.47 16.98
N SER A 338 -6.97 18.24 17.69
CA SER A 338 -8.08 19.18 17.87
C SER A 338 -8.97 19.46 16.63
N THR A 339 -8.77 18.78 15.51
CA THR A 339 -9.56 18.99 14.28
C THR A 339 -11.05 18.67 14.46
N SER A 340 -11.40 17.68 15.27
CA SER A 340 -12.80 17.28 15.53
C SER A 340 -13.53 18.16 16.55
N THR A 341 -12.84 19.10 17.22
CA THR A 341 -13.43 19.93 18.29
C THR A 341 -13.38 21.44 18.01
N THR A 342 -12.75 21.85 16.92
CA THR A 342 -12.67 23.27 16.53
C THR A 342 -13.89 23.64 15.67
N CYS A 343 -14.62 24.68 16.07
CA CYS A 343 -15.77 25.17 15.32
C CYS A 343 -15.34 25.85 14.01
N PRO A 344 -15.89 25.46 12.86
CA PRO A 344 -15.58 26.09 11.56
C PRO A 344 -15.98 27.57 11.51
N VAL A 345 -17.02 27.97 12.23
CA VAL A 345 -17.59 29.33 12.20
C VAL A 345 -16.77 30.30 13.03
N CYS A 346 -16.56 30.01 14.34
CA CYS A 346 -15.88 30.93 15.24
C CYS A 346 -14.42 30.61 15.51
N GLY A 347 -13.90 29.47 15.05
CA GLY A 347 -12.53 29.03 15.28
C GLY A 347 -12.21 28.56 16.71
N ARG A 348 -13.19 28.66 17.65
CA ARG A 348 -13.00 28.25 19.04
C ARG A 348 -13.02 26.73 19.19
N ARG A 349 -12.23 26.21 20.12
CA ARG A 349 -12.26 24.80 20.51
C ARG A 349 -13.41 24.55 21.49
N VAL A 350 -14.36 23.69 21.11
CA VAL A 350 -15.59 23.41 21.86
C VAL A 350 -15.71 21.90 22.13
N LYS A 351 -15.44 21.46 23.36
CA LYS A 351 -15.42 20.04 23.71
C LYS A 351 -16.78 19.34 23.59
N LYS A 352 -17.91 20.05 23.85
CA LYS A 352 -19.26 19.50 23.86
C LYS A 352 -20.07 19.79 22.58
N ALA A 353 -19.47 20.37 21.54
CA ALA A 353 -20.18 20.69 20.30
C ALA A 353 -20.58 19.44 19.49
N ARG A 354 -19.93 18.31 19.68
CA ARG A 354 -20.32 17.02 19.08
C ARG A 354 -21.43 16.39 19.93
N VAL A 355 -22.68 16.76 19.63
CA VAL A 355 -23.87 16.33 20.36
C VAL A 355 -24.14 14.85 20.16
N HIS A 356 -24.00 14.36 18.92
CA HIS A 356 -24.06 12.95 18.53
C HIS A 356 -22.87 12.59 17.66
N ARG A 357 -22.67 11.31 17.39
CA ARG A 357 -21.52 10.81 16.66
C ARG A 357 -21.29 11.47 15.30
N GLY A 358 -22.37 11.81 14.57
CA GLY A 358 -22.31 12.44 13.24
C GLY A 358 -22.68 13.93 13.25
N LEU A 359 -23.04 14.52 14.39
CA LEU A 359 -23.60 15.86 14.46
C LEU A 359 -22.75 16.81 15.34
N PHE A 360 -22.35 17.91 14.76
CA PHE A 360 -21.66 19.01 15.41
C PHE A 360 -22.60 20.23 15.45
N VAL A 361 -22.89 20.74 16.65
CA VAL A 361 -23.79 21.90 16.83
C VAL A 361 -23.06 22.99 17.61
N HIS A 362 -22.89 24.16 17.01
CA HIS A 362 -22.32 25.34 17.65
C HIS A 362 -22.58 26.60 16.80
N CYS A 363 -22.58 27.77 17.39
CA CYS A 363 -22.83 29.06 16.70
C CYS A 363 -24.11 29.09 15.86
N GLY A 364 -25.20 28.45 16.34
CA GLY A 364 -26.47 28.40 15.61
C GLY A 364 -26.51 27.52 14.36
N VAL A 365 -25.45 26.75 14.10
CA VAL A 365 -25.36 25.84 12.93
C VAL A 365 -25.25 24.39 13.35
N ALA A 366 -25.88 23.50 12.55
CA ALA A 366 -25.77 22.04 12.67
C ALA A 366 -25.01 21.51 11.49
N LEU A 367 -23.85 20.88 11.73
CA LEU A 367 -22.88 20.44 10.71
C LEU A 367 -22.58 18.95 10.86
N ASN A 368 -22.17 18.30 9.76
CA ASN A 368 -21.64 16.95 9.84
C ASN A 368 -20.28 16.93 10.58
N ALA A 369 -20.19 16.18 11.67
CA ALA A 369 -19.03 16.19 12.56
C ALA A 369 -17.73 15.66 11.90
N ASP A 370 -17.83 14.74 10.93
CA ASP A 370 -16.66 14.20 10.23
C ASP A 370 -16.18 15.18 9.15
N LEU A 371 -17.09 15.95 8.52
CA LEU A 371 -16.73 17.05 7.64
C LEU A 371 -16.11 18.24 8.38
N VAL A 372 -16.51 18.49 9.64
CA VAL A 372 -15.80 19.46 10.50
C VAL A 372 -14.34 19.04 10.68
N GLY A 373 -14.06 17.75 10.81
CA GLY A 373 -12.70 17.21 10.82
C GLY A 373 -11.93 17.53 9.54
N ALA A 374 -12.50 17.18 8.38
CA ALA A 374 -11.91 17.46 7.07
C ALA A 374 -11.67 18.96 6.83
N HIS A 375 -12.65 19.82 7.19
CA HIS A 375 -12.51 21.27 7.11
C HIS A 375 -11.33 21.78 7.95
N ASN A 376 -11.17 21.31 9.17
CA ASN A 376 -10.11 21.78 10.05
C ASN A 376 -8.72 21.28 9.60
N ILE A 377 -8.64 20.11 8.94
CA ILE A 377 -7.44 19.65 8.24
C ILE A 377 -7.08 20.61 7.10
N LEU A 378 -8.09 20.99 6.27
CA LEU A 378 -7.91 21.95 5.17
C LEU A 378 -7.44 23.31 5.68
N GLN A 379 -8.13 23.87 6.67
CA GLN A 379 -7.82 25.17 7.27
C GLN A 379 -6.40 25.22 7.84
N ARG A 380 -5.97 24.16 8.51
CA ARG A 380 -4.62 24.08 9.06
C ARG A 380 -3.56 24.17 7.97
N TYR A 381 -3.71 23.38 6.92
CA TYR A 381 -2.78 23.37 5.79
C TYR A 381 -2.75 24.73 5.08
N LEU A 382 -3.90 25.32 4.78
CA LEU A 382 -3.98 26.61 4.09
C LEU A 382 -3.30 27.72 4.90
N ARG A 383 -3.51 27.77 6.22
CA ARG A 383 -2.81 28.72 7.12
C ARG A 383 -1.30 28.53 7.11
N GLU A 384 -0.82 27.29 7.24
CA GLU A 384 0.60 26.97 7.23
C GLU A 384 1.26 27.25 5.88
N ALA A 385 0.51 27.14 4.79
CA ALA A 385 0.95 27.45 3.43
C ALA A 385 0.81 28.93 3.05
N GLY A 386 0.21 29.78 3.88
CA GLY A 386 -0.06 31.19 3.58
C GLY A 386 -1.08 31.38 2.45
N LEU A 387 -1.95 30.40 2.22
CA LEU A 387 -2.98 30.44 1.19
C LEU A 387 -4.30 31.03 1.72
N ALA A 388 -5.07 31.64 0.83
CA ALA A 388 -6.38 32.20 1.16
C ALA A 388 -7.31 31.11 1.71
N LEU A 389 -8.04 31.47 2.76
CA LEU A 389 -9.06 30.60 3.34
C LEU A 389 -10.35 30.72 2.51
N PRO A 390 -11.08 29.62 2.28
CA PRO A 390 -12.39 29.66 1.66
C PRO A 390 -13.36 30.57 2.45
N ASP A 391 -14.29 31.21 1.76
CA ASP A 391 -15.32 32.05 2.40
C ASP A 391 -16.16 31.22 3.39
N ARG A 392 -16.40 31.81 4.56
CA ARG A 392 -17.06 31.12 5.68
C ARG A 392 -18.52 30.76 5.38
N SER A 393 -19.22 31.58 4.60
CA SER A 393 -20.63 31.33 4.27
C SER A 393 -20.82 30.11 3.35
N GLY A 394 -19.99 29.99 2.30
CA GLY A 394 -20.00 28.84 1.41
C GLY A 394 -19.59 27.52 2.10
N VAL A 395 -18.63 27.60 3.03
CA VAL A 395 -18.17 26.44 3.80
C VAL A 395 -19.29 25.86 4.69
N VAL A 396 -20.09 26.67 5.35
CA VAL A 396 -21.20 26.22 6.22
C VAL A 396 -22.20 25.38 5.42
N GLY A 397 -22.58 25.82 4.23
CA GLY A 397 -23.48 25.08 3.34
C GLY A 397 -22.93 23.71 2.95
N ALA A 398 -21.67 23.67 2.54
CA ALA A 398 -20.98 22.42 2.18
C ALA A 398 -20.88 21.41 3.35
N LEU A 399 -20.62 21.88 4.58
CA LEU A 399 -20.52 21.03 5.77
C LEU A 399 -21.86 20.54 6.29
N ALA A 400 -22.96 21.25 5.98
CA ALA A 400 -24.32 20.88 6.38
C ALA A 400 -24.95 19.84 5.46
N ARG A 401 -24.63 19.89 4.15
CA ARG A 401 -25.27 19.06 3.11
C ARG A 401 -24.26 18.39 2.19
N PRO A 402 -23.48 17.40 2.68
CA PRO A 402 -22.52 16.69 1.85
C PRO A 402 -23.21 15.82 0.80
N ALA A 403 -22.52 15.61 -0.32
CA ALA A 403 -22.89 14.57 -1.26
C ALA A 403 -22.63 13.18 -0.63
N VAL A 404 -23.65 12.34 -0.59
CA VAL A 404 -23.59 10.99 -0.02
C VAL A 404 -23.93 9.98 -1.12
N ASN A 405 -23.42 8.74 -0.98
CA ASN A 405 -23.67 7.62 -1.91
C ASN A 405 -23.14 7.81 -3.34
N LEU A 406 -22.17 8.70 -3.55
CA LEU A 406 -21.46 8.83 -4.83
C LEU A 406 -20.56 7.63 -5.13
N PHE A 407 -20.09 6.95 -4.09
CA PHE A 407 -19.26 5.78 -4.21
C PHE A 407 -20.10 4.51 -4.05
N VAL A 408 -20.16 3.68 -5.11
CA VAL A 408 -20.87 2.39 -5.11
C VAL A 408 -19.93 1.29 -5.58
N TRP A 409 -19.36 0.55 -4.62
CA TRP A 409 -18.34 -0.45 -4.88
C TRP A 409 -18.77 -1.55 -5.85
N ARG A 410 -19.97 -2.12 -5.69
CA ARG A 410 -20.44 -3.26 -6.50
C ARG A 410 -20.89 -2.91 -7.92
N LYS A 411 -21.12 -1.61 -8.19
CA LYS A 411 -21.41 -1.09 -9.52
C LYS A 411 -20.15 -0.58 -10.24
N ALA A 412 -19.04 -0.40 -9.53
CA ALA A 412 -17.75 -0.13 -10.12
C ALA A 412 -17.26 -1.43 -10.77
N THR A 413 -17.42 -1.54 -12.07
CA THR A 413 -16.96 -2.67 -12.88
C THR A 413 -15.49 -2.98 -12.62
N PRO A 414 -15.11 -4.26 -12.56
CA PRO A 414 -13.70 -4.62 -12.54
C PRO A 414 -13.09 -4.19 -13.86
N LEU A 415 -12.12 -3.26 -13.76
CA LEU A 415 -11.09 -2.99 -14.76
C LEU A 415 -11.53 -3.10 -16.22
N GLY A 416 -11.91 -1.96 -16.83
CA GLY A 416 -11.78 -1.82 -18.27
C GLY A 416 -13.02 -1.53 -19.08
N ARG A 417 -14.14 -1.13 -18.51
CA ARG A 417 -15.22 -0.48 -19.30
C ARG A 417 -16.04 0.48 -18.43
N GLU A 418 -16.09 1.71 -18.97
CA GLU A 418 -16.86 2.86 -18.54
C GLU A 418 -16.22 3.74 -17.45
N GLN A 419 -15.79 4.90 -17.90
CA GLN A 419 -15.64 6.11 -17.11
C GLN A 419 -16.86 6.23 -16.21
N GLY A 420 -16.64 6.26 -14.89
CA GLY A 420 -17.71 6.49 -13.95
C GLY A 420 -18.43 7.77 -14.34
N THR A 421 -19.61 7.62 -14.93
CA THR A 421 -20.51 8.74 -15.18
C THR A 421 -20.87 9.33 -13.84
N PHE A 422 -20.35 10.53 -13.59
CA PHE A 422 -20.81 11.38 -12.49
C PHE A 422 -22.28 11.64 -12.77
N ARG A 423 -23.19 11.05 -12.01
CA ARG A 423 -24.54 11.56 -11.94
C ARG A 423 -24.45 12.86 -11.18
N GLN A 424 -24.53 13.98 -11.88
CA GLN A 424 -24.91 15.25 -11.28
C GLN A 424 -26.27 15.02 -10.60
N ALA A 425 -26.31 15.15 -9.31
CA ALA A 425 -27.58 15.26 -8.60
C ALA A 425 -28.17 16.62 -8.98
N ALA A 426 -29.28 16.59 -9.70
CA ALA A 426 -30.15 17.73 -9.91
C ALA A 426 -30.74 18.21 -8.59
#